data_1699a15db6ab6ce24711af2c3c0e9467
#
_entry.id   1699a15db6ab6ce24711af2c3c0e9467
#
_cell.length_a   1.000
_cell.length_b   1.000
_cell.length_c   1.000
_cell.angle_alpha   90.00
_cell.angle_beta   90.00
_cell.angle_gamma   90.00
#
_symmetry.space_group_name_H-M   'P 1'
#
loop_
_entity.id
_entity.type
_entity.pdbx_description
1 polymer ?
#
loop_
_entity_poly.entity_id
_entity_poly.type
_entity_poly.pdbx_seq_one_letter_code
_entity_poly.pdbx_strand_id
1 'polypeptide(L)'
;MERFLNKITCGDCYELIKEIPDKSVDLIITDPPYEMDDHGGGGAFGNNNRPYQNEVDKLSNGITNDILEEISRVMKKINAYIFCNKNQLSQILCFFEDKECNVDVLVLHKTNPVPRINNKYLSDLEYCVFARDEGVEMYNTYETSSKLYSMPTNKNDKGLFEHPTIKPMKLIERFIKNSSKENDIVLDCFAGSGTTCVASKELGRQYIGFEINTKWVDIANDRLNGITASGQMSILLR
;
A
#
# COMPACT_ATOMS: atom_id res chain seq x y z
N MET A 1 -0.04 21.38 4.19
CA MET A 1 0.53 20.67 3.02
C MET A 1 2.06 20.63 3.03
N GLU A 2 2.75 21.79 2.98
CA GLU A 2 4.23 21.86 2.88
C GLU A 2 4.99 21.08 3.95
N ARG A 3 4.44 21.00 5.17
CA ARG A 3 5.09 20.24 6.24
C ARG A 3 5.17 18.74 5.99
N PHE A 4 4.28 18.18 5.13
CA PHE A 4 4.20 16.77 4.80
C PHE A 4 4.87 16.42 3.48
N LEU A 5 5.06 17.41 2.59
CA LEU A 5 5.52 17.18 1.24
C LEU A 5 6.95 16.62 1.24
N ASN A 6 7.15 15.54 0.48
CA ASN A 6 8.40 14.78 0.38
C ASN A 6 8.92 14.26 1.74
N LYS A 7 7.97 13.84 2.60
CA LYS A 7 8.28 13.29 3.92
C LYS A 7 7.41 12.07 4.24
N ILE A 8 7.94 11.24 5.12
CA ILE A 8 7.16 10.24 5.84
C ILE A 8 7.01 10.74 7.28
N THR A 9 5.78 10.97 7.69
CA THR A 9 5.45 11.54 9.00
C THR A 9 4.98 10.43 9.93
N CYS A 10 5.58 10.38 11.12
CA CYS A 10 5.15 9.46 12.17
C CYS A 10 3.84 9.96 12.79
N GLY A 11 2.82 9.11 12.78
CA GLY A 11 1.53 9.42 13.42
C GLY A 11 0.37 8.63 12.84
N ASP A 12 -0.78 8.77 13.49
CA ASP A 12 -2.01 8.13 13.05
C ASP A 12 -2.53 8.81 11.77
N CYS A 13 -2.70 8.02 10.71
CA CYS A 13 -3.18 8.52 9.43
C CYS A 13 -4.61 9.09 9.52
N TYR A 14 -5.46 8.58 10.41
CA TYR A 14 -6.82 9.09 10.64
C TYR A 14 -6.84 10.53 11.16
N GLU A 15 -5.77 10.95 11.84
CA GLU A 15 -5.61 12.33 12.30
C GLU A 15 -4.81 13.17 11.30
N LEU A 16 -3.70 12.63 10.78
CA LEU A 16 -2.82 13.39 9.88
C LEU A 16 -3.47 13.75 8.55
N ILE A 17 -4.31 12.88 7.99
CA ILE A 17 -5.00 13.14 6.71
C ILE A 17 -5.96 14.34 6.80
N LYS A 18 -6.54 14.61 7.96
CA LYS A 18 -7.41 15.77 8.20
C LYS A 18 -6.70 17.11 7.98
N GLU A 19 -5.36 17.12 8.10
CA GLU A 19 -4.54 18.29 7.88
C GLU A 19 -4.12 18.48 6.42
N ILE A 20 -4.40 17.51 5.56
CA ILE A 20 -4.20 17.65 4.11
C ILE A 20 -5.35 18.44 3.53
N PRO A 21 -5.08 19.51 2.76
CA PRO A 21 -6.14 20.29 2.12
C PRO A 21 -6.98 19.46 1.15
N ASP A 22 -8.24 19.84 1.00
CA ASP A 22 -9.13 19.25 0.01
C ASP A 22 -8.52 19.38 -1.39
N LYS A 23 -8.74 18.38 -2.22
CA LYS A 23 -8.38 18.38 -3.66
C LYS A 23 -6.93 18.80 -3.93
N SER A 24 -6.01 18.27 -3.13
CA SER A 24 -4.58 18.60 -3.23
C SER A 24 -3.67 17.46 -3.66
N VAL A 25 -4.15 16.21 -3.61
CA VAL A 25 -3.42 14.98 -3.95
C VAL A 25 -3.84 14.47 -5.33
N ASP A 26 -2.89 13.97 -6.12
CA ASP A 26 -3.14 13.49 -7.49
C ASP A 26 -3.40 11.98 -7.55
N LEU A 27 -2.75 11.21 -6.68
CA LEU A 27 -2.81 9.76 -6.65
C LEU A 27 -2.69 9.25 -5.21
N ILE A 28 -3.48 8.25 -4.85
CA ILE A 28 -3.29 7.50 -3.61
C ILE A 28 -2.95 6.05 -3.94
N ILE A 29 -1.89 5.53 -3.30
CA ILE A 29 -1.54 4.10 -3.32
C ILE A 29 -1.30 3.70 -1.88
N THR A 30 -2.14 2.84 -1.32
CA THR A 30 -2.10 2.56 0.11
C THR A 30 -2.44 1.11 0.43
N ASP A 31 -1.78 0.56 1.46
CA ASP A 31 -1.92 -0.82 1.93
C ASP A 31 -2.35 -0.81 3.40
N PRO A 32 -3.65 -0.59 3.67
CA PRO A 32 -4.16 -0.52 5.05
C PRO A 32 -4.02 -1.86 5.77
N PRO A 33 -4.04 -1.85 7.11
CA PRO A 33 -4.13 -3.09 7.89
C PRO A 33 -5.30 -3.96 7.42
N TYR A 34 -5.07 -5.27 7.28
CA TYR A 34 -6.10 -6.19 6.85
C TYR A 34 -6.96 -6.65 8.03
N GLU A 35 -8.27 -6.66 7.83
CA GLU A 35 -9.19 -7.29 8.76
C GLU A 35 -8.87 -8.79 8.86
N MET A 36 -8.58 -9.27 10.05
CA MET A 36 -8.23 -10.67 10.31
C MET A 36 -9.48 -11.45 10.73
N ASP A 37 -9.66 -12.64 10.16
CA ASP A 37 -10.70 -13.56 10.65
C ASP A 37 -10.39 -13.93 12.12
N ASP A 38 -11.33 -13.75 13.05
CA ASP A 38 -11.23 -14.09 14.49
C ASP A 38 -10.97 -15.58 14.78
N HIS A 39 -10.93 -16.40 13.77
CA HIS A 39 -10.67 -17.83 13.89
C HIS A 39 -9.19 -18.12 13.79
N GLY A 40 -8.52 -18.16 14.95
CA GLY A 40 -7.14 -18.52 15.14
C GLY A 40 -6.68 -19.71 14.28
N GLY A 41 -6.11 -19.41 13.12
CA GLY A 41 -5.47 -20.36 12.27
C GLY A 41 -4.05 -20.63 12.74
N GLY A 42 -3.85 -21.46 13.75
CA GLY A 42 -2.55 -22.06 14.02
C GLY A 42 -2.13 -22.87 12.78
N GLY A 43 -1.27 -22.30 11.92
CA GLY A 43 -0.58 -23.07 10.88
C GLY A 43 0.36 -24.10 11.54
N ALA A 44 0.76 -25.15 10.81
CA ALA A 44 1.61 -26.25 11.28
C ALA A 44 2.97 -25.82 11.90
N PHE A 45 3.27 -24.55 11.90
CA PHE A 45 4.40 -23.90 12.57
C PHE A 45 3.91 -22.85 13.57
N GLY A 46 2.76 -23.11 14.20
CA GLY A 46 2.18 -22.27 15.23
C GLY A 46 3.08 -22.18 16.46
N ASN A 47 4.07 -21.33 16.44
CA ASN A 47 4.71 -20.84 17.65
C ASN A 47 4.23 -19.41 17.86
N ASN A 48 3.51 -19.20 18.97
CA ASN A 48 2.87 -17.97 19.42
C ASN A 48 3.85 -16.82 19.77
N ASN A 49 5.05 -16.81 19.21
CA ASN A 49 6.08 -15.82 19.46
C ASN A 49 6.48 -15.10 18.16
N ARG A 50 5.52 -14.45 17.50
CA ARG A 50 5.83 -13.39 16.55
C ARG A 50 5.67 -12.06 17.27
N PRO A 51 6.75 -11.39 17.68
CA PRO A 51 6.67 -10.15 18.47
C PRO A 51 5.90 -9.01 17.78
N TYR A 52 5.70 -9.12 16.48
CA TYR A 52 4.96 -8.12 15.69
C TYR A 52 3.46 -8.43 15.54
N GLN A 53 3.00 -9.63 15.84
CA GLN A 53 1.58 -10.02 15.67
C GLN A 53 0.69 -9.21 16.64
N ASN A 54 1.15 -9.00 17.86
CA ASN A 54 0.38 -8.28 18.89
C ASN A 54 0.21 -6.77 18.60
N GLU A 55 1.10 -6.17 17.81
CA GLU A 55 0.97 -4.76 17.38
C GLU A 55 0.07 -4.65 16.16
N VAL A 56 0.20 -5.58 15.21
CA VAL A 56 -0.66 -5.67 14.01
C VAL A 56 -2.09 -6.05 14.40
N ASP A 57 -2.29 -6.97 15.34
CA ASP A 57 -3.62 -7.39 15.79
C ASP A 57 -4.38 -6.26 16.51
N LYS A 58 -3.69 -5.32 17.16
CA LYS A 58 -4.32 -4.13 17.75
C LYS A 58 -4.77 -3.09 16.73
N LEU A 59 -4.19 -3.12 15.53
CA LEU A 59 -4.50 -2.25 14.41
C LEU A 59 -5.43 -2.94 13.38
N SER A 60 -5.86 -4.19 13.64
CA SER A 60 -6.55 -5.05 12.67
C SER A 60 -8.06 -4.79 12.53
N ASN A 61 -8.51 -3.57 12.78
CA ASN A 61 -9.92 -3.20 12.54
C ASN A 61 -10.21 -2.94 11.05
N GLY A 62 -9.25 -3.21 10.18
CA GLY A 62 -9.40 -2.96 8.76
C GLY A 62 -9.44 -1.47 8.38
N ILE A 63 -9.84 -1.20 7.15
CA ILE A 63 -10.08 0.17 6.66
C ILE A 63 -11.53 0.57 6.98
N THR A 64 -11.75 1.77 7.51
CA THR A 64 -13.10 2.28 7.79
C THR A 64 -13.60 3.19 6.68
N ASN A 65 -14.93 3.39 6.60
CA ASN A 65 -15.49 4.35 5.65
C ASN A 65 -15.03 5.79 5.92
N ASP A 66 -14.74 6.14 7.18
CA ASP A 66 -14.26 7.48 7.53
C ASP A 66 -12.93 7.79 6.84
N ILE A 67 -11.97 6.86 6.82
CA ILE A 67 -10.71 7.08 6.10
C ILE A 67 -10.91 7.08 4.58
N LEU A 68 -11.85 6.29 4.05
CA LEU A 68 -12.19 6.31 2.62
C LEU A 68 -12.81 7.66 2.21
N GLU A 69 -13.61 8.28 3.08
CA GLU A 69 -14.12 9.64 2.88
C GLU A 69 -12.99 10.68 2.87
N GLU A 70 -12.06 10.60 3.82
CA GLU A 70 -10.90 11.48 3.87
C GLU A 70 -9.98 11.28 2.65
N ILE A 71 -9.74 10.03 2.24
CA ILE A 71 -9.04 9.68 1.00
C ILE A 71 -9.71 10.38 -0.19
N SER A 72 -11.03 10.28 -0.30
CA SER A 72 -11.79 10.92 -1.38
C SER A 72 -11.71 12.44 -1.33
N ARG A 73 -11.78 13.04 -0.13
CA ARG A 73 -11.74 14.50 0.09
C ARG A 73 -10.41 15.11 -0.37
N VAL A 74 -9.29 14.49 -0.02
CA VAL A 74 -7.96 15.07 -0.30
C VAL A 74 -7.56 14.96 -1.77
N MET A 75 -8.15 14.05 -2.55
CA MET A 75 -7.82 13.88 -3.96
C MET A 75 -8.46 14.97 -4.84
N LYS A 76 -7.71 15.47 -5.83
CA LYS A 76 -8.21 16.41 -6.86
C LYS A 76 -9.36 15.79 -7.67
N LYS A 77 -9.22 14.54 -8.02
CA LYS A 77 -10.20 13.59 -8.55
C LYS A 77 -9.88 12.25 -7.91
N ILE A 78 -10.87 11.41 -7.66
CA ILE A 78 -10.62 10.07 -7.14
C ILE A 78 -9.71 9.32 -8.13
N ASN A 79 -8.57 8.84 -7.64
CA ASN A 79 -7.54 8.12 -8.39
C ASN A 79 -6.72 7.33 -7.36
N ALA A 80 -7.23 6.16 -6.96
CA ALA A 80 -6.72 5.44 -5.79
C ALA A 80 -6.53 3.96 -6.05
N TYR A 81 -5.40 3.42 -5.60
CA TYR A 81 -5.12 2.01 -5.46
C TYR A 81 -5.12 1.64 -3.98
N ILE A 82 -6.07 0.81 -3.57
CA ILE A 82 -6.22 0.41 -2.17
C ILE A 82 -6.09 -1.11 -2.09
N PHE A 83 -5.00 -1.57 -1.48
CA PHE A 83 -4.79 -2.99 -1.24
C PHE A 83 -5.75 -3.48 -0.15
N CYS A 84 -6.21 -4.72 -0.29
CA CYS A 84 -7.13 -5.32 0.66
C CYS A 84 -7.08 -6.85 0.64
N ASN A 85 -7.64 -7.45 1.66
CA ASN A 85 -7.96 -8.87 1.65
C ASN A 85 -9.41 -9.11 1.19
N LYS A 86 -9.83 -10.38 1.14
CA LYS A 86 -11.18 -10.79 0.74
C LYS A 86 -12.31 -10.19 1.60
N ASN A 87 -12.04 -9.89 2.89
CA ASN A 87 -13.06 -9.41 3.83
C ASN A 87 -13.38 -7.92 3.59
N GLN A 88 -12.39 -7.14 3.20
CA GLN A 88 -12.51 -5.70 2.95
C GLN A 88 -12.92 -5.38 1.52
N LEU A 89 -12.79 -6.35 0.58
CA LEU A 89 -12.97 -6.12 -0.85
C LEU A 89 -14.35 -5.54 -1.17
N SER A 90 -15.43 -6.14 -0.66
CA SER A 90 -16.79 -5.67 -0.94
C SER A 90 -17.05 -4.27 -0.38
N GLN A 91 -16.55 -3.97 0.82
CA GLN A 91 -16.70 -2.64 1.43
C GLN A 91 -16.09 -1.56 0.56
N ILE A 92 -14.83 -1.76 0.11
CA ILE A 92 -14.12 -0.76 -0.68
C ILE A 92 -14.76 -0.60 -2.07
N LEU A 93 -15.18 -1.71 -2.69
CA LEU A 93 -15.90 -1.68 -3.99
C LEU A 93 -17.18 -0.87 -3.87
N CYS A 94 -18.10 -1.25 -2.96
CA CYS A 94 -19.37 -0.56 -2.78
C CYS A 94 -19.16 0.93 -2.46
N PHE A 95 -18.19 1.28 -1.61
CA PHE A 95 -17.90 2.66 -1.26
C PHE A 95 -17.59 3.54 -2.49
N PHE A 96 -16.77 3.06 -3.42
CA PHE A 96 -16.42 3.82 -4.61
C PHE A 96 -17.47 3.71 -5.74
N GLU A 97 -18.20 2.60 -5.81
CA GLU A 97 -19.36 2.48 -6.71
C GLU A 97 -20.48 3.45 -6.33
N ASP A 98 -20.76 3.63 -5.02
CA ASP A 98 -21.72 4.61 -4.51
C ASP A 98 -21.30 6.07 -4.83
N LYS A 99 -20.02 6.31 -5.07
CA LYS A 99 -19.48 7.60 -5.54
C LYS A 99 -19.42 7.72 -7.08
N GLU A 100 -20.04 6.80 -7.79
CA GLU A 100 -20.08 6.75 -9.25
C GLU A 100 -18.69 6.66 -9.92
N CYS A 101 -17.69 6.14 -9.20
CA CYS A 101 -16.36 5.92 -9.74
C CYS A 101 -16.32 4.72 -10.69
N ASN A 102 -15.41 4.76 -11.66
CA ASN A 102 -14.98 3.56 -12.36
C ASN A 102 -14.12 2.72 -11.42
N VAL A 103 -14.51 1.47 -11.18
CA VAL A 103 -13.84 0.58 -10.23
C VAL A 103 -13.33 -0.68 -10.92
N ASP A 104 -12.09 -1.06 -10.64
CA ASP A 104 -11.45 -2.29 -11.11
C ASP A 104 -10.84 -3.07 -9.94
N VAL A 105 -10.88 -4.40 -10.01
CA VAL A 105 -10.15 -5.27 -9.08
C VAL A 105 -8.88 -5.76 -9.75
N LEU A 106 -7.75 -5.42 -9.17
CA LEU A 106 -6.44 -5.91 -9.56
C LEU A 106 -6.04 -7.07 -8.65
N VAL A 107 -5.43 -8.10 -9.21
CA VAL A 107 -5.09 -9.32 -8.49
C VAL A 107 -3.57 -9.53 -8.46
N LEU A 108 -3.03 -9.67 -7.26
CA LEU A 108 -1.65 -10.06 -7.04
C LEU A 108 -1.60 -11.56 -6.77
N HIS A 109 -1.00 -12.31 -7.66
CA HIS A 109 -0.83 -13.75 -7.54
C HIS A 109 0.57 -14.09 -7.07
N LYS A 110 0.68 -14.75 -5.91
CA LYS A 110 1.93 -15.29 -5.37
C LYS A 110 2.20 -16.66 -5.97
N THR A 111 3.21 -16.78 -6.82
CA THR A 111 3.52 -18.06 -7.52
C THR A 111 4.12 -19.13 -6.59
N ASN A 112 4.56 -18.77 -5.39
CA ASN A 112 5.11 -19.65 -4.36
C ASN A 112 4.51 -19.38 -2.96
N PRO A 113 3.19 -19.49 -2.79
CA PRO A 113 2.55 -19.22 -1.51
C PRO A 113 3.00 -20.23 -0.44
N VAL A 114 2.86 -19.85 0.83
CA VAL A 114 3.10 -20.78 1.93
C VAL A 114 2.04 -21.89 1.90
N PRO A 115 2.43 -23.17 1.93
CA PRO A 115 1.50 -24.28 1.96
C PRO A 115 0.53 -24.14 3.15
N ARG A 116 -0.77 -24.40 2.92
CA ARG A 116 -1.77 -24.47 3.98
C ARG A 116 -2.17 -25.90 4.25
N ILE A 117 -2.33 -26.21 5.54
CA ILE A 117 -2.92 -27.44 6.05
C ILE A 117 -4.36 -27.09 6.45
N ASN A 118 -5.28 -28.03 6.43
CA ASN A 118 -6.68 -27.86 6.92
C ASN A 118 -7.72 -27.36 5.88
N ASN A 119 -7.93 -28.15 4.81
CA ASN A 119 -9.10 -27.99 3.91
C ASN A 119 -9.40 -26.54 3.46
N LYS A 120 -8.37 -25.70 3.32
CA LYS A 120 -8.50 -24.32 2.83
C LYS A 120 -7.69 -24.17 1.55
N TYR A 121 -8.20 -23.35 0.63
CA TYR A 121 -7.43 -22.92 -0.52
C TYR A 121 -6.17 -22.17 -0.09
N LEU A 122 -5.17 -22.13 -0.96
CA LEU A 122 -3.94 -21.36 -0.73
C LEU A 122 -4.26 -19.88 -0.59
N SER A 123 -3.50 -19.17 0.23
CA SER A 123 -3.54 -17.69 0.28
C SER A 123 -2.54 -17.11 -0.71
N ASP A 124 -2.75 -17.43 -1.97
CA ASP A 124 -1.90 -17.05 -3.09
C ASP A 124 -2.34 -15.74 -3.77
N LEU A 125 -3.53 -15.24 -3.42
CA LEU A 125 -4.06 -14.00 -3.97
C LEU A 125 -4.10 -12.88 -2.92
N GLU A 126 -3.74 -11.68 -3.35
CA GLU A 126 -4.05 -10.40 -2.71
C GLU A 126 -4.81 -9.54 -3.71
N TYR A 127 -5.64 -8.65 -3.22
CA TYR A 127 -6.47 -7.78 -4.05
C TYR A 127 -6.02 -6.32 -3.91
N CYS A 128 -6.26 -5.56 -4.96
CA CYS A 128 -6.14 -4.12 -4.93
C CYS A 128 -7.33 -3.52 -5.69
N VAL A 129 -8.13 -2.71 -5.03
CA VAL A 129 -9.19 -1.95 -5.69
C VAL A 129 -8.57 -0.72 -6.31
N PHE A 130 -8.78 -0.54 -7.60
CA PHE A 130 -8.45 0.69 -8.31
C PHE A 130 -9.74 1.45 -8.59
N ALA A 131 -9.90 2.59 -7.97
CA ALA A 131 -11.04 3.48 -8.14
C ALA A 131 -10.60 4.80 -8.79
N ARG A 132 -11.36 5.28 -9.77
CA ARG A 132 -11.07 6.55 -10.43
C ARG A 132 -12.32 7.27 -10.91
N ASP A 133 -12.31 8.59 -10.82
CA ASP A 133 -13.33 9.45 -11.40
C ASP A 133 -13.29 9.43 -12.93
N GLU A 134 -14.40 9.76 -13.54
CA GLU A 134 -14.45 10.02 -14.98
C GLU A 134 -13.47 11.17 -15.36
N GLY A 135 -12.77 10.96 -16.47
CA GLY A 135 -11.77 11.91 -16.99
C GLY A 135 -10.46 11.98 -16.19
N VAL A 136 -10.19 11.02 -15.32
CA VAL A 136 -8.83 10.75 -14.83
C VAL A 136 -8.05 10.09 -15.95
N GLU A 137 -6.92 10.71 -16.32
CA GLU A 137 -6.07 10.22 -17.42
C GLU A 137 -5.25 9.00 -16.98
N MET A 138 -5.20 7.99 -17.84
CA MET A 138 -4.37 6.79 -17.65
C MET A 138 -3.24 6.77 -18.69
N TYR A 139 -2.02 6.52 -18.22
CA TYR A 139 -0.80 6.46 -19.04
C TYR A 139 -0.31 5.03 -19.28
N ASN A 140 -1.21 4.06 -19.14
CA ASN A 140 -0.91 2.65 -19.26
C ASN A 140 -0.70 2.23 -20.73
N THR A 141 0.18 1.24 -20.92
CA THR A 141 0.36 0.51 -22.20
C THR A 141 -0.42 -0.78 -22.17
N TYR A 142 -0.44 -1.51 -23.29
CA TYR A 142 -1.05 -2.85 -23.33
C TYR A 142 -0.46 -3.78 -22.27
N GLU A 143 0.87 -3.80 -22.11
CA GLU A 143 1.57 -4.65 -21.13
C GLU A 143 1.28 -4.24 -19.68
N THR A 144 1.11 -2.94 -19.43
CA THR A 144 0.85 -2.43 -18.08
C THR A 144 -0.63 -2.37 -17.71
N SER A 145 -1.53 -2.71 -18.64
CA SER A 145 -2.99 -2.70 -18.44
C SER A 145 -3.51 -3.99 -17.81
N SER A 146 -2.71 -5.06 -17.70
CA SER A 146 -3.17 -6.32 -17.11
C SER A 146 -3.63 -6.12 -15.66
N LYS A 147 -4.79 -6.66 -15.32
CA LYS A 147 -5.32 -6.67 -13.95
C LYS A 147 -4.68 -7.76 -13.07
N LEU A 148 -3.92 -8.68 -13.67
CA LEU A 148 -3.19 -9.74 -12.98
C LEU A 148 -1.70 -9.41 -12.91
N TYR A 149 -1.14 -9.47 -11.70
CA TYR A 149 0.28 -9.35 -11.45
C TYR A 149 0.78 -10.61 -10.74
N SER A 150 1.51 -11.47 -11.45
CA SER A 150 2.05 -12.71 -10.92
C SER A 150 3.53 -12.57 -10.57
N MET A 151 3.88 -12.93 -9.33
CA MET A 151 5.25 -12.86 -8.85
C MET A 151 5.51 -13.84 -7.70
N PRO A 152 6.75 -14.26 -7.47
CA PRO A 152 7.08 -14.97 -6.25
C PRO A 152 6.95 -14.05 -5.03
N THR A 153 6.75 -14.64 -3.85
CA THR A 153 6.76 -13.90 -2.59
C THR A 153 8.06 -13.09 -2.46
N ASN A 154 7.94 -11.81 -2.19
CA ASN A 154 9.05 -10.86 -2.11
C ASN A 154 9.94 -11.12 -0.88
N LYS A 155 10.77 -12.17 -0.95
CA LYS A 155 11.68 -12.57 0.15
C LYS A 155 12.89 -11.66 0.23
N ASN A 156 13.38 -11.14 -0.90
CA ASN A 156 14.60 -10.34 -0.96
C ASN A 156 14.40 -9.00 -0.23
N ASP A 157 13.36 -8.24 -0.57
CA ASP A 157 13.10 -6.96 0.08
C ASP A 157 12.71 -7.13 1.55
N LYS A 158 11.98 -8.22 1.89
CA LYS A 158 11.69 -8.58 3.28
C LYS A 158 12.95 -8.80 4.10
N GLY A 159 13.95 -9.45 3.53
CA GLY A 159 15.25 -9.67 4.17
C GLY A 159 16.10 -8.40 4.24
N LEU A 160 16.05 -7.56 3.21
CA LEU A 160 16.84 -6.32 3.14
C LEU A 160 16.32 -5.22 4.07
N PHE A 161 14.99 -5.15 4.27
CA PHE A 161 14.35 -4.06 5.01
C PHE A 161 13.57 -4.52 6.24
N GLU A 162 13.67 -5.80 6.60
CA GLU A 162 13.05 -6.42 7.79
C GLU A 162 11.53 -6.22 7.91
N HIS A 163 10.84 -5.83 6.85
CA HIS A 163 9.39 -5.57 6.88
C HIS A 163 8.59 -6.79 6.41
N PRO A 164 7.61 -7.29 7.19
CA PRO A 164 6.93 -8.55 6.93
C PRO A 164 6.05 -8.55 5.67
N THR A 165 5.51 -7.40 5.29
CA THR A 165 4.47 -7.27 4.23
C THR A 165 4.86 -6.26 3.14
N ILE A 166 6.17 -6.06 2.90
CA ILE A 166 6.63 -5.08 1.90
C ILE A 166 6.07 -5.39 0.51
N LYS A 167 5.44 -4.42 -0.12
CA LYS A 167 4.91 -4.54 -1.48
C LYS A 167 6.05 -4.50 -2.50
N PRO A 168 5.90 -5.20 -3.64
CA PRO A 168 6.92 -5.21 -4.68
C PRO A 168 7.11 -3.83 -5.30
N MET A 169 8.35 -3.35 -5.35
CA MET A 169 8.69 -2.04 -5.92
C MET A 169 8.16 -1.89 -7.34
N LYS A 170 8.43 -2.87 -8.22
CA LYS A 170 7.98 -2.86 -9.63
C LYS A 170 6.47 -2.74 -9.81
N LEU A 171 5.67 -3.27 -8.88
CA LEU A 171 4.22 -3.12 -8.92
C LEU A 171 3.80 -1.69 -8.59
N ILE A 172 4.38 -1.11 -7.55
CA ILE A 172 4.09 0.27 -7.14
C ILE A 172 4.53 1.25 -8.22
N GLU A 173 5.74 1.07 -8.77
CA GLU A 173 6.20 1.87 -9.91
C GLU A 173 5.23 1.81 -11.10
N ARG A 174 4.70 0.61 -11.41
CA ARG A 174 3.71 0.44 -12.47
C ARG A 174 2.45 1.25 -12.19
N PHE A 175 1.93 1.22 -10.96
CA PHE A 175 0.73 1.99 -10.60
C PHE A 175 0.98 3.50 -10.70
N ILE A 176 2.13 3.96 -10.21
CA ILE A 176 2.52 5.38 -10.31
C ILE A 176 2.62 5.81 -11.77
N LYS A 177 3.30 5.03 -12.62
CA LYS A 177 3.47 5.33 -14.06
C LYS A 177 2.14 5.33 -14.81
N ASN A 178 1.24 4.41 -14.47
CA ASN A 178 -0.07 4.30 -15.11
C ASN A 178 -1.02 5.45 -14.76
N SER A 179 -0.91 6.03 -13.56
CA SER A 179 -1.96 6.91 -13.01
C SER A 179 -1.45 8.27 -12.54
N SER A 180 -0.21 8.63 -12.85
CA SER A 180 0.34 9.95 -12.52
C SER A 180 1.42 10.38 -13.51
N LYS A 181 1.74 11.66 -13.50
CA LYS A 181 2.84 12.28 -14.24
C LYS A 181 3.87 12.90 -13.29
N GLU A 182 5.01 13.32 -13.82
CA GLU A 182 6.05 13.98 -13.03
C GLU A 182 5.50 15.19 -12.27
N ASN A 183 5.99 15.38 -11.05
CA ASN A 183 5.58 16.39 -10.08
C ASN A 183 4.17 16.21 -9.47
N ASP A 184 3.39 15.20 -9.88
CA ASP A 184 2.15 14.85 -9.19
C ASP A 184 2.44 14.41 -7.75
N ILE A 185 1.49 14.64 -6.85
CA ILE A 185 1.60 14.28 -5.44
C ILE A 185 0.96 12.92 -5.22
N VAL A 186 1.76 11.97 -4.75
CA VAL A 186 1.34 10.62 -4.37
C VAL A 186 1.27 10.51 -2.85
N LEU A 187 0.11 10.10 -2.32
CA LEU A 187 -0.09 9.89 -0.88
C LEU A 187 -0.18 8.39 -0.58
N ASP A 188 0.52 7.97 0.47
CA ASP A 188 0.34 6.67 1.12
C ASP A 188 -0.03 6.87 2.59
N CYS A 189 -1.27 6.49 2.95
CA CYS A 189 -1.80 6.66 4.31
C CYS A 189 -1.23 5.65 5.30
N PHE A 190 -0.66 4.53 4.82
CA PHE A 190 -0.10 3.45 5.63
C PHE A 190 1.26 3.03 5.05
N ALA A 191 2.22 3.96 5.09
CA ALA A 191 3.45 3.88 4.32
C ALA A 191 4.36 2.69 4.67
N GLY A 192 4.25 2.14 5.88
CA GLY A 192 5.09 1.05 6.34
C GLY A 192 6.57 1.36 6.12
N SER A 193 7.27 0.48 5.40
CA SER A 193 8.66 0.69 5.02
C SER A 193 8.87 1.64 3.83
N GLY A 194 7.85 2.41 3.41
CA GLY A 194 7.95 3.52 2.48
C GLY A 194 8.04 3.16 0.99
N THR A 195 7.62 1.98 0.55
CA THR A 195 7.77 1.55 -0.85
C THR A 195 7.13 2.53 -1.83
N THR A 196 5.91 3.04 -1.54
CA THR A 196 5.23 4.02 -2.37
C THR A 196 5.99 5.34 -2.44
N CYS A 197 6.50 5.81 -1.31
CA CYS A 197 7.26 7.07 -1.24
C CYS A 197 8.60 6.98 -1.99
N VAL A 198 9.31 5.85 -1.84
CA VAL A 198 10.58 5.61 -2.57
C VAL A 198 10.32 5.57 -4.07
N ALA A 199 9.35 4.77 -4.52
CA ALA A 199 8.99 4.67 -5.94
C ALA A 199 8.56 6.03 -6.52
N SER A 200 7.80 6.83 -5.76
CA SER A 200 7.38 8.17 -6.17
C SER A 200 8.57 9.09 -6.38
N LYS A 201 9.50 9.11 -5.41
CA LYS A 201 10.74 9.90 -5.50
C LYS A 201 11.57 9.51 -6.71
N GLU A 202 11.78 8.21 -6.93
CA GLU A 202 12.59 7.71 -8.06
C GLU A 202 11.97 8.03 -9.43
N LEU A 203 10.66 8.12 -9.48
CA LEU A 203 9.92 8.45 -10.69
C LEU A 203 9.65 9.95 -10.87
N GLY A 204 10.24 10.83 -10.04
CA GLY A 204 10.07 12.28 -10.15
C GLY A 204 8.69 12.79 -9.68
N ARG A 205 7.98 12.01 -8.86
CA ARG A 205 6.75 12.45 -8.20
C ARG A 205 7.07 13.00 -6.82
N GLN A 206 6.23 13.90 -6.36
CA GLN A 206 6.23 14.31 -4.96
C GLN A 206 5.47 13.25 -4.14
N TYR A 207 5.80 13.10 -2.88
CA TYR A 207 5.16 12.09 -2.03
C TYR A 207 4.81 12.63 -0.65
N ILE A 208 3.82 11.97 -0.04
CA ILE A 208 3.46 12.11 1.36
C ILE A 208 3.24 10.70 1.89
N GLY A 209 3.87 10.37 3.02
CA GLY A 209 3.66 9.10 3.70
C GLY A 209 3.25 9.32 5.16
N PHE A 210 2.31 8.50 5.65
CA PHE A 210 1.96 8.41 7.06
C PHE A 210 2.24 7.01 7.57
N GLU A 211 2.87 6.92 8.72
CA GLU A 211 3.16 5.64 9.37
C GLU A 211 3.15 5.83 10.89
N ILE A 212 2.40 4.98 11.60
CA ILE A 212 2.23 5.11 13.05
C ILE A 212 3.43 4.55 13.84
N ASN A 213 4.15 3.60 13.27
CA ASN A 213 5.28 2.94 13.94
C ASN A 213 6.59 3.64 13.62
N THR A 214 7.23 4.21 14.64
CA THR A 214 8.50 4.93 14.49
C THR A 214 9.61 4.10 13.86
N LYS A 215 9.69 2.80 14.16
CA LYS A 215 10.68 1.89 13.55
C LYS A 215 10.52 1.84 12.04
N TRP A 216 9.29 1.77 11.55
CA TRP A 216 9.03 1.73 10.10
C TRP A 216 9.29 3.08 9.44
N VAL A 217 9.04 4.18 10.14
CA VAL A 217 9.40 5.53 9.67
C VAL A 217 10.92 5.64 9.49
N ASP A 218 11.70 5.15 10.43
CA ASP A 218 13.17 5.17 10.35
C ASP A 218 13.67 4.35 9.15
N ILE A 219 13.18 3.12 9.00
CA ILE A 219 13.50 2.25 7.86
C ILE A 219 13.10 2.90 6.53
N ALA A 220 11.93 3.52 6.47
CA ALA A 220 11.46 4.19 5.26
C ALA A 220 12.33 5.41 4.90
N ASN A 221 12.78 6.17 5.89
CA ASN A 221 13.70 7.28 5.68
C ASN A 221 15.10 6.80 5.22
N ASP A 222 15.60 5.70 5.78
CA ASP A 222 16.83 5.07 5.33
C ASP A 222 16.72 4.65 3.86
N ARG A 223 15.63 3.99 3.48
CA ARG A 223 15.36 3.62 2.08
C ARG A 223 15.29 4.83 1.15
N LEU A 224 14.63 5.92 1.57
CA LEU A 224 14.60 7.17 0.81
C LEU A 224 15.99 7.77 0.60
N ASN A 225 16.94 7.48 1.49
CA ASN A 225 18.34 7.87 1.40
C ASN A 225 19.24 6.81 0.73
N GLY A 226 18.67 5.71 0.22
CA GLY A 226 19.41 4.62 -0.42
C GLY A 226 20.18 3.72 0.56
N ILE A 227 19.76 3.67 1.83
CA ILE A 227 20.39 2.87 2.88
C ILE A 227 19.57 1.58 3.10
N THR A 228 20.24 0.44 3.23
CA THR A 228 19.61 -0.82 3.62
C THR A 228 19.59 -0.99 5.14
N ALA A 229 18.78 -1.93 5.67
CA ALA A 229 18.73 -2.23 7.10
C ALA A 229 20.08 -2.64 7.70
N SER A 230 21.03 -3.13 6.89
CA SER A 230 22.41 -3.43 7.31
C SER A 230 23.33 -2.20 7.29
N GLY A 231 22.81 -0.99 7.01
CA GLY A 231 23.61 0.24 6.92
C GLY A 231 24.47 0.36 5.65
N GLN A 232 24.31 -0.55 4.70
CA GLN A 232 25.01 -0.49 3.41
C GLN A 232 24.25 0.39 2.42
N MET A 233 24.97 1.21 1.64
CA MET A 233 24.34 1.92 0.52
C MET A 233 23.81 0.89 -0.49
N SER A 234 22.52 0.98 -0.79
CA SER A 234 21.89 0.14 -1.81
C SER A 234 22.37 0.58 -3.20
N ILE A 235 23.28 -0.20 -3.80
CA ILE A 235 23.70 -0.05 -5.21
C ILE A 235 22.60 -0.58 -6.17
N LEU A 236 21.50 -1.09 -5.64
CA LEU A 236 20.45 -1.81 -6.39
C LEU A 236 19.27 -0.94 -6.83
N LEU A 237 19.42 0.37 -6.83
CA LEU A 237 18.38 1.30 -7.31
C LEU A 237 18.73 1.81 -8.73
N ARG A 238 19.14 0.88 -9.63
CA ARG A 238 19.22 1.17 -11.07
C ARG A 238 18.56 0.11 -11.91
#